data_4184cd3743a5ba11e576cd2bddc24676
#
_entry.id   4184cd3743a5ba11e576cd2bddc24676
#
_cell.length_a   1.000
_cell.length_b   1.000
_cell.length_c   1.000
_cell.angle_alpha   90.00
_cell.angle_beta   90.00
_cell.angle_gamma   90.00
#
_symmetry.space_group_name_H-M   'P 1'
#
loop_
_entity.id
_entity.type
_entity.pdbx_description
1 polymer ?
#
loop_
_entity_poly.entity_id
_entity_poly.type
_entity_poly.pdbx_seq_one_letter_code
_entity_poly.pdbx_strand_id
1 'polypeptide(L)'
;MLVRVVGLAALAAAGVVVAYGMSSGPSCSDGPVPSVRDALSCDGRVYATRQVVKAEQGMWQLSPESALQSGVQQGEQWWLDPAEVRASVRKESQVLFVHDVDGRARFAALVERGNDEHVRDWRLSSWAMCEPSELTGDASDQLGYGVWLDADGDPVPTTEVMTLRGPEHCGWEDVTFLEVDRSSTRMRQYVNDPSGDLDPQLSTTYADRVRLPADSADTGWRRGGFALWLQPQGDAAYLVNLADPTDVARWPRAKHTIGCA
;
A
#
# COMPACT_ATOMS: atom_id res chain seq x y z
N MET A 1 40.57 -46.61 -51.08
CA MET A 1 41.39 -46.45 -49.90
C MET A 1 40.94 -45.16 -49.22
N LEU A 2 40.01 -45.23 -48.24
CA LEU A 2 39.43 -44.08 -47.57
C LEU A 2 40.05 -44.02 -46.14
N VAL A 3 40.79 -42.97 -45.86
CA VAL A 3 41.30 -42.71 -44.50
C VAL A 3 40.25 -41.88 -43.74
N ARG A 4 39.68 -42.48 -42.65
CA ARG A 4 38.82 -41.77 -41.70
C ARG A 4 39.70 -41.09 -40.66
N VAL A 5 39.62 -39.74 -40.58
CA VAL A 5 40.16 -38.95 -39.48
C VAL A 5 39.10 -38.84 -38.40
N VAL A 6 39.40 -39.37 -37.21
CA VAL A 6 38.56 -39.25 -36.00
C VAL A 6 39.03 -38.01 -35.27
N GLY A 7 38.20 -36.99 -35.26
CA GLY A 7 38.43 -35.78 -34.43
C GLY A 7 37.91 -36.00 -33.01
N LEU A 8 38.80 -35.90 -32.02
CA LEU A 8 38.47 -35.82 -30.60
C LEU A 8 37.99 -34.39 -30.29
N ALA A 9 36.74 -34.25 -29.87
CA ALA A 9 36.23 -33.04 -29.30
C ALA A 9 36.48 -33.06 -27.79
N ALA A 10 37.29 -32.14 -27.27
CA ALA A 10 37.50 -31.94 -25.87
C ALA A 10 36.35 -31.05 -25.32
N LEU A 11 35.49 -31.64 -24.47
CA LEU A 11 34.48 -30.92 -23.68
C LEU A 11 35.16 -30.22 -22.50
N ALA A 12 35.30 -28.91 -22.59
CA ALA A 12 35.64 -28.08 -21.43
C ALA A 12 34.40 -27.87 -20.57
N ALA A 13 34.35 -28.51 -19.41
CA ALA A 13 33.34 -28.26 -18.39
C ALA A 13 33.64 -26.92 -17.69
N ALA A 14 32.89 -25.88 -18.09
CA ALA A 14 32.88 -24.62 -17.33
C ALA A 14 32.07 -24.83 -16.04
N GLY A 15 32.77 -24.97 -14.93
CA GLY A 15 32.15 -24.99 -13.59
C GLY A 15 31.59 -23.61 -13.26
N VAL A 16 30.28 -23.48 -13.23
CA VAL A 16 29.61 -22.31 -12.68
C VAL A 16 29.72 -22.42 -11.16
N VAL A 17 30.60 -21.65 -10.57
CA VAL A 17 30.64 -21.43 -9.10
C VAL A 17 29.47 -20.49 -8.77
N VAL A 18 28.35 -21.05 -8.33
CA VAL A 18 27.29 -20.26 -7.71
C VAL A 18 27.80 -19.84 -6.33
N ALA A 19 28.25 -18.59 -6.24
CA ALA A 19 28.51 -17.95 -4.97
C ALA A 19 27.16 -17.77 -4.26
N TYR A 20 26.85 -18.66 -3.32
CA TYR A 20 25.79 -18.41 -2.35
C TYR A 20 26.21 -17.19 -1.55
N GLY A 21 25.60 -16.04 -1.83
CA GLY A 21 25.70 -14.87 -0.99
C GLY A 21 25.24 -15.26 0.40
N MET A 22 26.17 -15.32 1.35
CA MET A 22 25.84 -15.39 2.77
C MET A 22 25.03 -14.13 3.08
N SER A 23 23.71 -14.29 3.24
CA SER A 23 22.89 -13.24 3.83
C SER A 23 23.49 -12.95 5.20
N SER A 24 24.03 -11.76 5.38
CA SER A 24 24.50 -11.26 6.66
C SER A 24 23.35 -11.43 7.66
N GLY A 25 23.53 -12.30 8.65
CA GLY A 25 22.58 -12.48 9.74
C GLY A 25 22.30 -11.13 10.44
N PRO A 26 21.22 -11.04 11.22
CA PRO A 26 20.85 -9.80 11.88
C PRO A 26 22.02 -9.24 12.66
N SER A 27 22.42 -8.00 12.35
CA SER A 27 23.49 -7.32 13.09
C SER A 27 23.08 -7.17 14.55
N CYS A 28 23.81 -7.80 15.47
CA CYS A 28 23.72 -7.48 16.89
C CYS A 28 24.35 -6.10 17.10
N SER A 29 23.63 -5.03 16.85
CA SER A 29 24.08 -3.69 17.17
C SER A 29 23.89 -3.43 18.66
N ASP A 30 24.92 -2.93 19.36
CA ASP A 30 24.84 -2.60 20.79
C ASP A 30 24.00 -1.34 21.08
N GLY A 31 23.57 -0.62 20.05
CA GLY A 31 22.71 0.55 20.14
C GLY A 31 21.27 0.23 20.57
N PRO A 32 20.48 1.24 20.96
CA PRO A 32 19.05 1.06 21.22
C PRO A 32 18.31 0.57 19.94
N VAL A 33 17.20 -0.15 20.13
CA VAL A 33 16.32 -0.49 18.99
C VAL A 33 15.73 0.81 18.45
N PRO A 34 15.88 1.11 17.14
CA PRO A 34 15.29 2.31 16.56
C PRO A 34 13.77 2.25 16.65
N SER A 35 13.11 3.43 16.65
CA SER A 35 11.67 3.46 16.53
C SER A 35 11.22 2.92 15.17
N VAL A 36 9.97 2.48 15.07
CA VAL A 36 9.40 2.01 13.78
C VAL A 36 9.46 3.09 12.70
N ARG A 37 9.36 4.38 13.07
CA ARG A 37 9.48 5.49 12.12
C ARG A 37 10.90 5.69 11.63
N ASP A 38 11.88 5.58 12.54
CA ASP A 38 13.29 5.80 12.21
C ASP A 38 13.88 4.65 11.38
N ALA A 39 13.19 3.51 11.37
CA ALA A 39 13.57 2.35 10.58
C ALA A 39 13.17 2.44 9.11
N LEU A 40 12.30 3.39 8.75
CA LEU A 40 11.75 3.53 7.40
C LEU A 40 12.60 4.46 6.53
N SER A 41 12.51 4.23 5.23
CA SER A 41 13.15 5.03 4.17
C SER A 41 12.09 5.59 3.22
N CYS A 42 11.15 6.37 3.75
CA CYS A 42 10.05 6.95 2.99
C CYS A 42 10.48 8.23 2.26
N ASP A 43 9.90 8.46 1.09
CA ASP A 43 10.02 9.72 0.34
C ASP A 43 8.90 10.70 0.74
N GLY A 44 7.74 10.16 1.08
CA GLY A 44 6.55 10.90 1.46
C GLY A 44 6.21 10.79 2.95
N ARG A 45 4.92 10.73 3.21
CA ARG A 45 4.36 10.70 4.57
C ARG A 45 4.54 9.34 5.23
N VAL A 46 4.87 9.34 6.53
CA VAL A 46 4.90 8.13 7.35
C VAL A 46 3.60 8.00 8.13
N TYR A 47 2.90 6.90 7.93
CA TYR A 47 1.78 6.47 8.75
C TYR A 47 2.30 5.58 9.87
N ALA A 48 1.92 5.86 11.11
CA ALA A 48 2.35 5.03 12.23
C ALA A 48 1.27 4.96 13.30
N THR A 49 1.16 3.82 13.92
CA THR A 49 0.30 3.62 15.07
C THR A 49 1.06 2.97 16.22
N ARG A 50 0.62 3.25 17.43
CA ARG A 50 1.02 2.51 18.62
C ARG A 50 -0.17 1.69 19.06
N GLN A 51 -0.06 0.37 18.97
CA GLN A 51 -1.08 -0.50 19.52
C GLN A 51 -0.94 -0.51 21.05
N VAL A 52 -1.87 0.15 21.72
CA VAL A 52 -2.05 -0.04 23.15
C VAL A 52 -2.93 -1.28 23.32
N VAL A 53 -2.31 -2.45 23.25
CA VAL A 53 -3.03 -3.70 23.54
C VAL A 53 -3.29 -3.73 25.03
N LYS A 54 -4.56 -3.60 25.43
CA LYS A 54 -4.98 -3.96 26.79
C LYS A 54 -4.72 -5.44 26.94
N ALA A 55 -4.05 -5.82 28.03
CA ALA A 55 -3.57 -7.19 28.32
C ALA A 55 -4.67 -8.29 28.36
N GLU A 56 -5.91 -7.94 28.13
CA GLU A 56 -7.10 -8.78 28.42
C GLU A 56 -7.51 -9.77 27.32
N GLN A 57 -6.85 -9.78 26.15
CA GLN A 57 -7.41 -10.57 25.03
C GLN A 57 -6.40 -11.45 24.28
N GLY A 58 -5.63 -12.28 24.98
CA GLY A 58 -5.02 -13.48 24.34
C GLY A 58 -4.08 -13.26 23.14
N MET A 59 -3.55 -12.04 22.95
CA MET A 59 -2.67 -11.68 21.84
C MET A 59 -1.18 -11.92 22.12
N TRP A 60 -0.88 -12.63 23.20
CA TRP A 60 0.46 -12.98 23.58
C TRP A 60 0.93 -14.24 22.85
N GLN A 61 2.09 -14.17 22.25
CA GLN A 61 2.65 -15.24 21.44
C GLN A 61 3.98 -15.72 21.99
N LEU A 62 4.30 -17.00 21.75
CA LEU A 62 5.51 -17.63 22.26
C LEU A 62 6.80 -17.16 21.59
N SER A 63 6.69 -16.59 20.37
CA SER A 63 7.83 -16.06 19.62
C SER A 63 7.53 -14.70 19.01
N PRO A 64 8.55 -13.87 18.72
CA PRO A 64 8.35 -12.58 18.07
C PRO A 64 7.75 -12.72 16.67
N GLU A 65 8.08 -13.78 15.93
CA GLU A 65 7.52 -14.04 14.60
C GLU A 65 6.03 -14.35 14.68
N SER A 66 5.61 -15.19 15.64
CA SER A 66 4.19 -15.48 15.87
C SER A 66 3.43 -14.23 16.31
N ALA A 67 4.05 -13.36 17.10
CA ALA A 67 3.45 -12.09 17.52
C ALA A 67 3.27 -11.11 16.35
N LEU A 68 4.27 -11.04 15.46
CA LEU A 68 4.13 -10.26 14.21
C LEU A 68 3.00 -10.81 13.36
N GLN A 69 2.97 -12.10 13.09
CA GLN A 69 1.94 -12.75 12.29
C GLN A 69 0.54 -12.51 12.86
N SER A 70 0.36 -12.72 14.17
CA SER A 70 -0.93 -12.48 14.83
C SER A 70 -1.34 -11.01 14.76
N GLY A 71 -0.40 -10.08 14.98
CA GLY A 71 -0.66 -8.65 14.91
C GLY A 71 -1.01 -8.17 13.51
N VAL A 72 -0.36 -8.71 12.47
CA VAL A 72 -0.65 -8.43 11.06
C VAL A 72 -2.03 -8.96 10.68
N GLN A 73 -2.39 -10.19 11.08
CA GLN A 73 -3.68 -10.80 10.74
C GLN A 73 -4.88 -10.15 11.47
N GLN A 74 -4.66 -9.60 12.67
CA GLN A 74 -5.72 -8.97 13.48
C GLN A 74 -5.80 -7.46 13.28
N GLY A 75 -4.79 -6.86 12.67
CA GLY A 75 -4.69 -5.44 12.40
C GLY A 75 -5.13 -5.09 10.97
N GLU A 76 -4.87 -3.85 10.60
CA GLU A 76 -5.11 -3.34 9.24
C GLU A 76 -4.00 -3.72 8.23
N GLN A 77 -3.00 -4.56 8.65
CA GLN A 77 -1.82 -4.93 7.86
C GLN A 77 -1.94 -6.31 7.21
N TRP A 78 -3.14 -6.83 7.05
CA TRP A 78 -3.41 -8.14 6.45
C TRP A 78 -2.86 -8.32 5.02
N TRP A 79 -2.53 -7.21 4.35
CA TRP A 79 -1.88 -7.17 3.04
C TRP A 79 -0.40 -7.61 3.09
N LEU A 80 0.23 -7.58 4.26
CA LEU A 80 1.63 -7.92 4.44
C LEU A 80 1.78 -9.44 4.62
N ASP A 81 2.55 -10.09 3.74
CA ASP A 81 2.98 -11.47 3.99
C ASP A 81 4.09 -11.49 5.04
N PRO A 82 3.87 -12.08 6.21
CA PRO A 82 4.91 -12.20 7.24
C PRO A 82 6.20 -12.88 6.76
N ALA A 83 6.15 -13.70 5.70
CA ALA A 83 7.33 -14.34 5.13
C ALA A 83 8.25 -13.35 4.37
N GLU A 84 7.72 -12.21 3.95
CA GLU A 84 8.48 -11.14 3.28
C GLU A 84 9.13 -10.17 4.25
N VAL A 85 8.85 -10.34 5.54
CA VAL A 85 9.34 -9.45 6.59
C VAL A 85 10.57 -10.05 7.25
N ARG A 86 11.66 -9.28 7.31
CA ARG A 86 12.90 -9.71 7.97
C ARG A 86 13.11 -9.01 9.30
N ALA A 87 13.71 -9.73 10.26
CA ALA A 87 14.21 -9.11 11.49
C ALA A 87 15.42 -8.21 11.15
N SER A 88 15.29 -6.91 11.39
CA SER A 88 16.36 -5.92 11.19
C SER A 88 17.24 -5.79 12.44
N VAL A 89 16.61 -5.74 13.61
CA VAL A 89 17.30 -5.69 14.91
C VAL A 89 16.65 -6.70 15.85
N ARG A 90 17.48 -7.48 16.57
CA ARG A 90 17.00 -8.46 17.56
C ARG A 90 17.72 -8.24 18.90
N LYS A 91 16.93 -8.01 19.93
CA LYS A 91 17.35 -7.91 21.33
C LYS A 91 16.60 -8.95 22.17
N GLU A 92 16.97 -9.11 23.43
CA GLU A 92 16.35 -10.07 24.35
C GLU A 92 14.83 -9.84 24.52
N SER A 93 14.40 -8.58 24.59
CA SER A 93 13.01 -8.18 24.84
C SER A 93 12.34 -7.44 23.68
N GLN A 94 13.04 -7.19 22.58
CA GLN A 94 12.52 -6.42 21.45
C GLN A 94 13.05 -6.98 20.12
N VAL A 95 12.18 -7.07 19.12
CA VAL A 95 12.56 -7.37 17.74
C VAL A 95 11.91 -6.35 16.83
N LEU A 96 12.73 -5.69 16.01
CA LEU A 96 12.28 -4.81 14.95
C LEU A 96 12.29 -5.59 13.64
N PHE A 97 11.13 -5.69 13.05
CA PHE A 97 10.93 -6.26 11.72
C PHE A 97 10.78 -5.17 10.69
N VAL A 98 11.26 -5.41 9.46
CA VAL A 98 11.08 -4.51 8.32
C VAL A 98 10.67 -5.31 7.08
N HIS A 99 9.88 -4.68 6.21
CA HIS A 99 9.60 -5.13 4.86
C HIS A 99 10.18 -4.12 3.88
N ASP A 100 10.96 -4.62 2.94
CA ASP A 100 11.65 -3.81 1.95
C ASP A 100 10.89 -3.85 0.60
N VAL A 101 10.67 -2.69 0.01
CA VAL A 101 10.22 -2.54 -1.38
C VAL A 101 11.35 -1.83 -2.13
N ASP A 102 11.82 -2.42 -3.22
CA ASP A 102 12.94 -1.91 -4.02
C ASP A 102 14.21 -1.63 -3.20
N GLY A 103 14.48 -2.50 -2.21
CA GLY A 103 15.65 -2.40 -1.33
C GLY A 103 15.58 -1.28 -0.28
N ARG A 104 14.42 -0.67 -0.08
CA ARG A 104 14.17 0.37 0.92
C ARG A 104 13.10 -0.09 1.90
N ALA A 105 13.34 0.12 3.20
CA ALA A 105 12.38 -0.26 4.22
C ALA A 105 11.12 0.62 4.12
N ARG A 106 9.99 0.03 3.74
CA ARG A 106 8.69 0.72 3.55
C ARG A 106 7.66 0.38 4.61
N PHE A 107 7.88 -0.69 5.36
CA PHE A 107 7.10 -1.05 6.55
C PHE A 107 8.05 -1.46 7.67
N ALA A 108 7.71 -1.13 8.91
CA ALA A 108 8.42 -1.54 10.10
C ALA A 108 7.44 -1.89 11.24
N ALA A 109 7.75 -2.93 11.98
CA ALA A 109 6.97 -3.39 13.13
C ALA A 109 7.88 -3.70 14.31
N LEU A 110 7.54 -3.19 15.48
CA LEU A 110 8.23 -3.48 16.73
C LEU A 110 7.42 -4.49 17.54
N VAL A 111 8.04 -5.62 17.83
CA VAL A 111 7.50 -6.66 18.69
C VAL A 111 8.27 -6.64 20.01
N GLU A 112 7.55 -6.61 21.10
CA GLU A 112 8.10 -6.50 22.44
C GLU A 112 7.69 -7.69 23.32
N ARG A 113 8.58 -8.09 24.21
CA ARG A 113 8.31 -9.07 25.24
C ARG A 113 7.69 -8.40 26.45
N GLY A 114 6.66 -9.00 27.03
CA GLY A 114 6.06 -8.52 28.29
C GLY A 114 7.06 -8.52 29.44
N ASN A 115 7.00 -7.48 30.26
CA ASN A 115 7.89 -7.30 31.42
C ASN A 115 7.30 -7.87 32.73
N ASP A 116 6.07 -8.39 32.69
CA ASP A 116 5.43 -8.97 33.86
C ASP A 116 6.03 -10.34 34.19
N GLU A 117 6.27 -10.61 35.46
CA GLU A 117 6.80 -11.92 35.95
C GLU A 117 5.93 -13.10 35.51
N HIS A 118 4.66 -12.85 35.20
CA HIS A 118 3.67 -13.84 34.76
C HIS A 118 3.42 -13.90 33.27
N VAL A 119 3.96 -12.94 32.48
CA VAL A 119 3.74 -12.83 31.02
C VAL A 119 5.08 -12.59 30.33
N ARG A 120 5.69 -13.67 29.86
CA ARG A 120 6.96 -13.60 29.10
C ARG A 120 6.74 -13.68 27.59
N ASP A 121 5.52 -13.46 27.15
CA ASP A 121 5.12 -13.66 25.78
C ASP A 121 5.33 -12.38 24.95
N TRP A 122 5.41 -12.55 23.63
CA TRP A 122 5.66 -11.49 22.68
C TRP A 122 4.36 -10.87 22.18
N ARG A 123 4.39 -9.56 21.85
CA ARG A 123 3.28 -8.83 21.25
C ARG A 123 3.76 -7.80 20.25
N LEU A 124 2.96 -7.52 19.23
CA LEU A 124 3.14 -6.34 18.37
C LEU A 124 2.83 -5.08 19.20
N SER A 125 3.81 -4.18 19.37
CA SER A 125 3.65 -2.97 20.19
C SER A 125 3.41 -1.72 19.34
N SER A 126 4.03 -1.65 18.16
CA SER A 126 3.86 -0.54 17.24
C SER A 126 4.25 -0.95 15.82
N TRP A 127 3.69 -0.25 14.84
CA TRP A 127 4.10 -0.37 13.46
C TRP A 127 4.09 1.00 12.77
N ALA A 128 4.79 1.09 11.65
CA ALA A 128 4.76 2.22 10.77
C ALA A 128 4.92 1.76 9.31
N MET A 129 4.37 2.51 8.38
CA MET A 129 4.55 2.30 6.95
C MET A 129 4.74 3.62 6.22
N CYS A 130 5.37 3.57 5.08
CA CYS A 130 5.43 4.66 4.14
C CYS A 130 4.05 4.92 3.52
N GLU A 131 3.93 5.99 2.78
CA GLU A 131 2.73 6.31 2.03
C GLU A 131 2.36 5.17 1.07
N PRO A 132 1.05 4.88 0.87
CA PRO A 132 0.62 3.77 0.00
C PRO A 132 1.19 3.81 -1.42
N SER A 133 1.44 5.00 -1.98
CA SER A 133 2.10 5.16 -3.29
C SER A 133 3.55 4.65 -3.32
N GLU A 134 4.18 4.44 -2.17
CA GLU A 134 5.54 3.92 -2.02
C GLU A 134 5.57 2.41 -1.71
N LEU A 135 4.40 1.77 -1.60
CA LEU A 135 4.26 0.33 -1.45
C LEU A 135 4.14 -0.33 -2.84
N THR A 136 4.12 -1.66 -2.89
CA THR A 136 3.77 -2.35 -4.13
C THR A 136 2.33 -2.07 -4.52
N GLY A 137 2.01 -2.12 -5.83
CA GLY A 137 0.65 -1.91 -6.32
C GLY A 137 -0.35 -2.87 -5.67
N ASP A 138 0.03 -4.15 -5.51
CA ASP A 138 -0.81 -5.16 -4.86
C ASP A 138 -1.06 -4.83 -3.38
N ALA A 139 -0.06 -4.35 -2.64
CA ALA A 139 -0.20 -3.96 -1.25
C ALA A 139 -1.15 -2.76 -1.10
N SER A 140 -1.02 -1.75 -1.97
CA SER A 140 -1.89 -0.57 -1.97
C SER A 140 -3.33 -0.94 -2.28
N ASP A 141 -3.57 -1.78 -3.29
CA ASP A 141 -4.91 -2.23 -3.67
C ASP A 141 -5.55 -3.10 -2.57
N GLN A 142 -4.77 -3.94 -1.89
CA GLN A 142 -5.23 -4.71 -0.73
C GLN A 142 -5.63 -3.80 0.45
N LEU A 143 -4.89 -2.73 0.70
CA LEU A 143 -5.25 -1.70 1.68
C LEU A 143 -6.49 -0.88 1.26
N GLY A 144 -7.04 -1.12 0.08
CA GLY A 144 -8.16 -0.37 -0.47
C GLY A 144 -7.78 0.99 -1.05
N TYR A 145 -6.48 1.30 -1.15
CA TYR A 145 -5.99 2.53 -1.76
C TYR A 145 -5.72 2.33 -3.24
N GLY A 146 -6.49 2.99 -4.10
CA GLY A 146 -6.18 3.05 -5.51
C GLY A 146 -5.17 4.16 -5.79
N VAL A 147 -3.91 3.79 -5.96
CA VAL A 147 -2.83 4.71 -6.34
C VAL A 147 -2.95 5.10 -7.81
N TRP A 148 -2.81 6.39 -8.09
CA TRP A 148 -2.78 6.94 -9.44
C TRP A 148 -1.34 7.09 -9.91
N LEU A 149 -1.12 7.03 -11.21
CA LEU A 149 0.17 7.27 -11.86
C LEU A 149 0.12 8.62 -12.56
N ASP A 150 1.24 9.30 -12.66
CA ASP A 150 1.38 10.49 -13.49
C ASP A 150 1.57 10.15 -14.98
N ALA A 151 1.88 11.14 -15.80
CA ALA A 151 2.08 10.96 -17.24
C ALA A 151 3.33 10.14 -17.59
N ASP A 152 4.30 10.07 -16.69
CA ASP A 152 5.56 9.32 -16.84
C ASP A 152 5.42 7.88 -16.31
N GLY A 153 4.30 7.58 -15.63
CA GLY A 153 4.00 6.28 -15.03
C GLY A 153 4.48 6.16 -13.58
N ASP A 154 4.91 7.26 -12.98
CA ASP A 154 5.35 7.27 -11.59
C ASP A 154 4.15 7.40 -10.63
N PRO A 155 4.18 6.72 -9.45
CA PRO A 155 3.10 6.80 -8.47
C PRO A 155 2.91 8.22 -7.92
N VAL A 156 1.68 8.72 -8.01
CA VAL A 156 1.31 10.01 -7.41
C VAL A 156 1.02 9.84 -5.93
N PRO A 157 1.52 10.73 -5.05
CA PRO A 157 1.23 10.69 -3.64
C PRO A 157 -0.28 10.62 -3.33
N THR A 158 -0.68 9.72 -2.41
CA THR A 158 -2.09 9.58 -2.03
C THR A 158 -2.63 10.81 -1.29
N THR A 159 -1.76 11.74 -0.89
CA THR A 159 -2.13 13.06 -0.37
C THR A 159 -2.60 14.02 -1.47
N GLU A 160 -2.24 13.76 -2.72
CA GLU A 160 -2.69 14.53 -3.89
C GLU A 160 -3.95 13.93 -4.49
N VAL A 161 -3.91 12.65 -4.81
CA VAL A 161 -5.05 11.92 -5.39
C VAL A 161 -5.04 10.47 -4.96
N MET A 162 -6.21 9.95 -4.62
CA MET A 162 -6.42 8.52 -4.41
C MET A 162 -7.86 8.11 -4.66
N THR A 163 -8.07 6.82 -4.92
CA THR A 163 -9.39 6.20 -4.85
C THR A 163 -9.48 5.29 -3.64
N LEU A 164 -10.67 5.20 -3.06
CA LEU A 164 -11.01 4.33 -1.94
C LEU A 164 -12.26 3.54 -2.28
N ARG A 165 -12.26 2.25 -1.99
CA ARG A 165 -13.50 1.47 -2.01
C ARG A 165 -14.37 1.85 -0.83
N GLY A 166 -15.67 1.91 -1.05
CA GLY A 166 -16.63 2.14 0.02
C GLY A 166 -16.65 0.96 1.02
N PRO A 167 -16.84 1.24 2.31
CA PRO A 167 -16.81 0.23 3.35
C PRO A 167 -18.06 -0.67 3.30
N GLU A 168 -17.84 -1.98 3.34
CA GLU A 168 -18.90 -3.01 3.29
C GLU A 168 -19.91 -2.88 4.43
N HIS A 169 -19.45 -2.52 5.64
CA HIS A 169 -20.34 -2.39 6.81
C HIS A 169 -21.35 -1.24 6.68
N CYS A 170 -21.19 -0.36 5.66
CA CYS A 170 -22.13 0.68 5.32
C CYS A 170 -23.00 0.32 4.10
N GLY A 171 -22.79 -0.85 3.51
CA GLY A 171 -23.45 -1.25 2.26
C GLY A 171 -22.94 -0.50 1.03
N TRP A 172 -21.68 -0.05 1.06
CA TRP A 172 -21.08 0.77 -0.02
C TRP A 172 -19.98 0.01 -0.77
N GLU A 173 -20.03 -1.30 -0.83
CA GLU A 173 -19.05 -2.15 -1.51
C GLU A 173 -18.92 -1.87 -3.01
N ASP A 174 -20.00 -1.38 -3.64
CA ASP A 174 -20.03 -0.98 -5.06
C ASP A 174 -19.73 0.51 -5.27
N VAL A 175 -19.55 1.27 -4.19
CA VAL A 175 -19.21 2.69 -4.23
C VAL A 175 -17.68 2.85 -4.24
N THR A 176 -17.20 3.80 -5.04
CA THR A 176 -15.79 4.21 -5.00
C THR A 176 -15.70 5.71 -4.78
N PHE A 177 -14.86 6.11 -3.84
CA PHE A 177 -14.55 7.51 -3.56
C PHE A 177 -13.24 7.89 -4.24
N LEU A 178 -13.23 9.02 -4.93
CA LEU A 178 -12.03 9.68 -5.45
C LEU A 178 -11.78 10.92 -4.61
N GLU A 179 -10.65 10.99 -3.94
CA GLU A 179 -10.23 12.14 -3.15
C GLU A 179 -9.08 12.86 -3.84
N VAL A 180 -9.20 14.18 -3.95
CA VAL A 180 -8.22 15.07 -4.56
C VAL A 180 -7.85 16.18 -3.57
N ASP A 181 -6.59 16.57 -3.53
CA ASP A 181 -6.04 17.60 -2.61
C ASP A 181 -6.25 17.26 -1.11
N ARG A 182 -6.04 16.00 -0.71
CA ARG A 182 -6.30 15.49 0.65
C ARG A 182 -5.52 16.19 1.75
N SER A 183 -4.32 16.68 1.46
CA SER A 183 -3.47 17.39 2.42
C SER A 183 -3.94 18.84 2.67
N SER A 184 -4.89 19.34 1.89
CA SER A 184 -5.35 20.71 1.94
C SER A 184 -6.73 20.84 2.59
N THR A 185 -7.07 22.04 3.05
CA THR A 185 -8.44 22.38 3.47
C THR A 185 -9.42 22.44 2.31
N ARG A 186 -8.95 22.24 1.08
CA ARG A 186 -9.73 22.24 -0.16
C ARG A 186 -9.94 20.83 -0.72
N MET A 187 -9.74 19.79 0.10
CA MET A 187 -10.01 18.42 -0.31
C MET A 187 -11.36 18.32 -1.01
N ARG A 188 -11.36 17.67 -2.16
CA ARG A 188 -12.56 17.38 -2.95
C ARG A 188 -12.76 15.88 -3.01
N GLN A 189 -13.98 15.47 -2.72
CA GLN A 189 -14.37 14.06 -2.82
C GLN A 189 -15.40 13.92 -3.94
N TYR A 190 -15.13 12.99 -4.87
CA TYR A 190 -16.01 12.61 -5.97
C TYR A 190 -16.41 11.16 -5.80
N VAL A 191 -17.58 10.78 -6.29
CA VAL A 191 -18.16 9.48 -5.97
C VAL A 191 -18.61 8.75 -7.22
N ASN A 192 -18.15 7.52 -7.37
CA ASN A 192 -18.74 6.54 -8.26
C ASN A 192 -19.80 5.78 -7.47
N ASP A 193 -21.06 6.05 -7.75
CA ASP A 193 -22.22 5.44 -7.08
C ASP A 193 -23.23 4.97 -8.13
N PRO A 194 -23.02 3.79 -8.71
CA PRO A 194 -23.92 3.28 -9.74
C PRO A 194 -25.33 2.98 -9.23
N SER A 195 -25.48 2.70 -7.92
CA SER A 195 -26.77 2.41 -7.30
C SER A 195 -27.59 3.66 -6.98
N GLY A 196 -26.91 4.82 -6.81
CA GLY A 196 -27.56 6.08 -6.43
C GLY A 196 -27.88 6.21 -4.94
N ASP A 197 -27.29 5.36 -4.10
CA ASP A 197 -27.53 5.35 -2.66
C ASP A 197 -27.10 6.66 -1.98
N LEU A 198 -26.09 7.33 -2.57
CA LEU A 198 -25.54 8.58 -2.07
C LEU A 198 -26.05 9.82 -2.80
N ASP A 199 -26.94 9.70 -3.79
CA ASP A 199 -27.46 10.81 -4.60
C ASP A 199 -27.87 12.05 -3.78
N PRO A 200 -28.54 11.93 -2.62
CA PRO A 200 -28.90 13.11 -1.81
C PRO A 200 -27.70 13.92 -1.31
N GLN A 201 -26.54 13.27 -1.18
CA GLN A 201 -25.30 13.87 -0.67
C GLN A 201 -24.41 14.42 -1.80
N LEU A 202 -24.77 14.18 -3.06
CA LEU A 202 -23.96 14.53 -4.23
C LEU A 202 -24.49 15.80 -4.90
N SER A 203 -23.60 16.53 -5.58
CA SER A 203 -23.93 17.77 -6.33
C SER A 203 -24.78 17.49 -7.57
N THR A 204 -24.62 16.31 -8.17
CA THR A 204 -25.37 15.78 -9.31
C THR A 204 -25.38 14.26 -9.19
N THR A 205 -25.98 13.54 -10.15
CA THR A 205 -25.99 12.07 -10.18
C THR A 205 -24.75 11.50 -10.88
N TYR A 206 -24.37 10.29 -10.53
CA TYR A 206 -23.42 9.49 -11.30
C TYR A 206 -23.94 9.23 -12.72
N ALA A 207 -23.03 9.11 -13.70
CA ALA A 207 -23.38 8.64 -15.04
C ALA A 207 -22.17 7.94 -15.67
N ASP A 208 -22.39 6.75 -16.20
CA ASP A 208 -21.38 5.92 -16.84
C ASP A 208 -21.01 6.38 -18.26
N ARG A 209 -21.87 7.21 -18.88
CA ARG A 209 -21.67 7.75 -20.23
C ARG A 209 -22.14 9.19 -20.33
N VAL A 210 -21.18 10.10 -20.48
CA VAL A 210 -21.43 11.52 -20.68
C VAL A 210 -20.52 12.08 -21.76
N ARG A 211 -20.84 13.26 -22.26
CA ARG A 211 -19.89 14.03 -23.05
C ARG A 211 -18.94 14.77 -22.11
N LEU A 212 -17.62 14.68 -22.35
CA LEU A 212 -16.64 15.47 -21.62
C LEU A 212 -16.89 16.98 -21.83
N PRO A 213 -17.07 17.77 -20.75
CA PRO A 213 -17.23 19.21 -20.87
C PRO A 213 -15.98 19.86 -21.46
N ALA A 214 -16.17 20.89 -22.28
CA ALA A 214 -15.10 21.54 -23.03
C ALA A 214 -14.09 22.30 -22.13
N ASP A 215 -14.50 22.66 -20.93
CA ASP A 215 -13.69 23.35 -19.92
C ASP A 215 -12.99 22.40 -18.95
N SER A 216 -13.12 21.08 -19.16
CA SER A 216 -12.37 20.08 -18.37
C SER A 216 -10.92 20.04 -18.81
N ALA A 217 -10.02 19.88 -17.85
CA ALA A 217 -8.57 19.73 -18.06
C ALA A 217 -8.10 18.34 -17.65
N ASP A 218 -7.23 17.74 -18.47
CA ASP A 218 -6.50 16.53 -18.11
C ASP A 218 -5.54 16.84 -16.96
N THR A 219 -5.64 16.09 -15.87
CA THR A 219 -4.75 16.23 -14.72
C THR A 219 -3.36 15.62 -14.96
N GLY A 220 -3.21 14.80 -15.99
CA GLY A 220 -2.04 13.93 -16.19
C GLY A 220 -2.14 12.62 -15.40
N TRP A 221 -3.09 12.44 -14.52
CA TRP A 221 -3.19 11.25 -13.68
C TRP A 221 -3.95 10.11 -14.37
N ARG A 222 -3.43 8.89 -14.20
CA ARG A 222 -3.88 7.67 -14.88
C ARG A 222 -4.08 6.54 -13.89
N ARG A 223 -5.15 5.75 -14.05
CA ARG A 223 -5.38 4.54 -13.28
C ARG A 223 -6.32 3.58 -14.01
N GLY A 224 -5.97 2.28 -14.06
CA GLY A 224 -6.84 1.23 -14.59
C GLY A 224 -7.32 1.45 -16.02
N GLY A 225 -6.50 2.10 -16.88
CA GLY A 225 -6.88 2.41 -18.26
C GLY A 225 -7.71 3.71 -18.42
N PHE A 226 -7.86 4.49 -17.35
CA PHE A 226 -8.58 5.77 -17.36
C PHE A 226 -7.66 6.95 -17.08
N ALA A 227 -7.99 8.10 -17.68
CA ALA A 227 -7.44 9.41 -17.38
C ALA A 227 -8.41 10.20 -16.50
N LEU A 228 -7.89 10.90 -15.50
CA LEU A 228 -8.68 11.80 -14.67
C LEU A 228 -8.70 13.20 -15.28
N TRP A 229 -9.90 13.72 -15.50
CA TRP A 229 -10.15 15.07 -15.95
C TRP A 229 -10.96 15.83 -14.90
N LEU A 230 -10.59 17.06 -14.63
CA LEU A 230 -11.27 17.92 -13.67
C LEU A 230 -11.66 19.26 -14.29
N GLN A 231 -12.82 19.78 -13.89
CA GLN A 231 -13.16 21.18 -14.10
C GLN A 231 -12.63 22.00 -12.91
N PRO A 232 -12.02 23.18 -13.12
CA PRO A 232 -11.44 23.99 -12.06
C PRO A 232 -12.38 24.33 -10.90
N GLN A 233 -13.65 24.50 -11.21
CA GLN A 233 -14.73 24.78 -10.24
C GLN A 233 -15.91 23.81 -10.41
N GLY A 234 -15.67 22.65 -11.04
CA GLY A 234 -16.72 21.73 -11.41
C GLY A 234 -17.25 20.90 -10.25
N ASP A 235 -18.52 20.53 -10.40
CA ASP A 235 -19.23 19.67 -9.46
C ASP A 235 -19.03 18.18 -9.76
N ALA A 236 -18.11 17.84 -10.65
CA ALA A 236 -17.78 16.46 -11.02
C ALA A 236 -16.33 16.29 -11.46
N ALA A 237 -15.85 15.06 -11.30
CA ALA A 237 -14.67 14.52 -11.98
C ALA A 237 -15.12 13.67 -13.16
N TYR A 238 -14.27 13.57 -14.18
CA TYR A 238 -14.52 12.76 -15.37
C TYR A 238 -13.41 11.75 -15.56
N LEU A 239 -13.80 10.49 -15.72
CA LEU A 239 -12.88 9.41 -16.04
C LEU A 239 -13.02 9.09 -17.52
N VAL A 240 -11.99 9.39 -18.28
CA VAL A 240 -11.94 9.18 -19.74
C VAL A 240 -11.17 7.89 -20.01
N ASN A 241 -11.79 6.95 -20.70
CA ASN A 241 -11.15 5.71 -21.10
C ASN A 241 -10.04 5.98 -22.12
N LEU A 242 -8.81 5.54 -21.84
CA LEU A 242 -7.65 5.77 -22.70
C LEU A 242 -7.72 5.00 -24.03
N ALA A 243 -8.43 3.87 -24.07
CA ALA A 243 -8.65 3.10 -25.29
C ALA A 243 -9.79 3.63 -26.16
N ASP A 244 -10.79 4.28 -25.55
CA ASP A 244 -11.92 4.92 -26.22
C ASP A 244 -12.25 6.26 -25.55
N PRO A 245 -11.71 7.38 -26.03
CA PRO A 245 -11.94 8.69 -25.45
C PRO A 245 -13.40 9.19 -25.51
N THR A 246 -14.29 8.46 -26.17
CA THR A 246 -15.74 8.75 -26.15
C THR A 246 -16.46 8.10 -24.98
N ASP A 247 -15.81 7.13 -24.34
CA ASP A 247 -16.28 6.47 -23.12
C ASP A 247 -15.83 7.30 -21.91
N VAL A 248 -16.73 8.08 -21.36
CA VAL A 248 -16.50 9.04 -20.29
C VAL A 248 -17.49 8.84 -19.16
N ALA A 249 -17.02 8.51 -17.97
CA ALA A 249 -17.84 8.46 -16.77
C ALA A 249 -17.77 9.80 -16.01
N ARG A 250 -18.91 10.24 -15.47
CA ARG A 250 -19.01 11.39 -14.56
C ARG A 250 -19.18 10.93 -13.13
N TRP A 251 -18.25 11.32 -12.28
CA TRP A 251 -18.28 11.12 -10.82
C TRP A 251 -18.65 12.43 -10.15
N PRO A 252 -19.86 12.55 -9.58
CA PRO A 252 -20.32 13.77 -8.95
C PRO A 252 -19.51 14.11 -7.70
N ARG A 253 -19.39 15.39 -7.41
CA ARG A 253 -18.75 15.88 -6.19
C ARG A 253 -19.67 15.68 -4.98
N ALA A 254 -19.12 15.23 -3.87
CA ALA A 254 -19.81 15.25 -2.58
C ALA A 254 -20.02 16.68 -2.09
N LYS A 255 -21.22 17.00 -1.58
CA LYS A 255 -21.56 18.31 -1.00
C LYS A 255 -20.77 18.59 0.27
N HIS A 256 -20.41 17.54 0.99
CA HIS A 256 -19.55 17.51 2.17
C HIS A 256 -18.79 16.20 2.16
N THR A 257 -17.74 16.06 2.95
CA THR A 257 -17.03 14.78 3.06
C THR A 257 -17.99 13.70 3.55
N ILE A 258 -18.13 12.64 2.75
CA ILE A 258 -18.92 11.46 3.07
C ILE A 258 -17.99 10.48 3.76
N GLY A 259 -18.37 10.03 4.93
CA GLY A 259 -17.68 9.00 5.71
C GLY A 259 -18.70 8.12 6.40
N CYS A 260 -18.29 6.89 6.65
CA CYS A 260 -19.06 5.93 7.42
C CYS A 260 -18.68 6.05 8.89
N ALA A 261 -19.66 6.17 9.78
CA ALA A 261 -19.48 6.32 11.23
C ALA A 261 -19.57 4.97 11.95
#